data_84b0b967b9f9f5609b5a710e56ba8476
#
_entry.id   84b0b967b9f9f5609b5a710e56ba8476
#
_cell.length_a   1.000
_cell.length_b   1.000
_cell.length_c   1.000
_cell.angle_alpha   90.00
_cell.angle_beta   90.00
_cell.angle_gamma   90.00
#
_symmetry.space_group_name_H-M   'P 1'
#
loop_
_entity.id
_entity.type
_entity.pdbx_description
1 polymer ?
#
loop_
_entity_poly.entity_id
_entity_poly.type
_entity_poly.pdbx_seq_one_letter_code
_entity_poly.pdbx_strand_id
1 'polypeptide(L)'
;MDRFVNQFSEIGKLNAVMLHRPGDELNQVTPDFFDDMLIDDTLYLPAAQRDHDRFAEILRENGAAVYYLKDLFCEVIANDKLRLQYIEDFLTQSPIPGDAVRDAIRAYLLPKSPSDLFDAVARGICPRDLAAIPGNRIALDVTNVYPFILDPMPNIYFTRDTSMCIGGGMVISSMSMPSRSRETLFTRYIHDYHPLFTASPVPLWYDNEQRYNMEGGDVLILSDKLLAIGCGERTN
;
A
#
# COMPACT_ATOMS: atom_id res chain seq x y z
N MET A 1 19.06 -21.59 9.62
CA MET A 1 18.25 -21.08 8.48
C MET A 1 18.47 -19.58 8.43
N ASP A 2 18.92 -19.07 7.29
CA ASP A 2 19.04 -17.65 7.11
C ASP A 2 17.64 -17.05 7.13
N ARG A 3 17.44 -16.05 7.98
CA ARG A 3 16.16 -15.35 8.07
C ARG A 3 15.93 -14.54 6.79
N PHE A 4 14.69 -14.53 6.26
CA PHE A 4 14.36 -13.75 5.09
C PHE A 4 14.56 -12.24 5.34
N VAL A 5 14.21 -11.76 6.54
CA VAL A 5 14.45 -10.38 6.97
C VAL A 5 15.73 -10.29 7.77
N ASN A 6 16.68 -9.47 7.31
CA ASN A 6 18.00 -9.29 7.91
C ASN A 6 18.57 -7.89 7.58
N GLN A 7 17.92 -6.83 8.09
CA GLN A 7 18.26 -5.44 7.78
C GLN A 7 18.96 -4.74 8.94
N PHE A 8 20.27 -4.66 8.88
CA PHE A 8 21.11 -4.06 9.93
C PHE A 8 21.91 -2.83 9.46
N SER A 9 21.68 -2.35 8.24
CA SER A 9 22.45 -1.25 7.67
C SER A 9 21.68 -0.60 6.50
N GLU A 10 21.78 0.71 6.36
CA GLU A 10 21.27 1.44 5.18
C GLU A 10 22.27 1.43 4.01
N ILE A 11 23.54 1.11 4.28
CA ILE A 11 24.63 1.17 3.29
C ILE A 11 25.24 -0.19 2.97
N GLY A 12 24.71 -1.26 3.55
CA GLY A 12 25.15 -2.62 3.27
C GLY A 12 24.71 -3.09 1.89
N LYS A 13 25.22 -4.26 1.47
CA LYS A 13 24.76 -4.90 0.23
C LYS A 13 23.26 -5.19 0.30
N LEU A 14 22.51 -4.66 -0.66
CA LEU A 14 21.09 -4.95 -0.81
C LEU A 14 20.92 -6.37 -1.41
N ASN A 15 20.29 -7.28 -0.66
CA ASN A 15 20.04 -8.63 -1.11
C ASN A 15 18.63 -8.81 -1.69
N ALA A 16 17.65 -8.11 -1.12
CA ALA A 16 16.27 -8.15 -1.59
C ALA A 16 15.58 -6.82 -1.33
N VAL A 17 14.62 -6.46 -2.17
CA VAL A 17 13.81 -5.26 -2.04
C VAL A 17 12.41 -5.51 -2.56
N MET A 18 11.43 -4.91 -1.88
CA MET A 18 10.05 -4.85 -2.36
C MET A 18 9.79 -3.47 -2.97
N LEU A 19 9.32 -3.45 -4.21
CA LEU A 19 8.98 -2.25 -4.96
C LEU A 19 7.49 -2.27 -5.32
N HIS A 20 6.96 -1.11 -5.66
CA HIS A 20 5.68 -0.99 -6.36
C HIS A 20 5.89 -0.22 -7.66
N ARG A 21 5.56 -0.84 -8.80
CA ARG A 21 5.63 -0.17 -10.09
C ARG A 21 4.48 0.81 -10.20
N PRO A 22 4.73 2.10 -10.49
CA PRO A 22 3.69 3.09 -10.66
C PRO A 22 2.55 2.62 -11.55
N GLY A 23 1.31 2.74 -11.08
CA GLY A 23 0.11 2.27 -11.75
C GLY A 23 -0.91 3.39 -11.98
N ASP A 24 -2.15 2.99 -12.27
CA ASP A 24 -3.23 3.91 -12.62
C ASP A 24 -3.68 4.81 -11.44
N GLU A 25 -3.24 4.51 -10.22
CA GLU A 25 -3.42 5.37 -9.04
C GLU A 25 -2.85 6.78 -9.25
N LEU A 26 -1.75 6.90 -10.01
CA LEU A 26 -1.14 8.19 -10.33
C LEU A 26 -1.93 9.00 -11.37
N ASN A 27 -2.65 8.34 -12.27
CA ASN A 27 -3.50 9.01 -13.26
C ASN A 27 -4.78 9.61 -12.65
N GLN A 28 -5.11 9.24 -11.41
CA GLN A 28 -6.30 9.77 -10.73
C GLN A 28 -6.03 11.10 -10.02
N VAL A 29 -4.76 11.44 -9.80
CA VAL A 29 -4.38 12.66 -9.09
C VAL A 29 -4.53 13.86 -10.02
N THR A 30 -5.32 14.86 -9.58
CA THR A 30 -5.50 16.13 -10.29
C THR A 30 -4.98 17.29 -9.45
N PRO A 31 -4.58 18.41 -10.07
CA PRO A 31 -4.02 19.56 -9.34
C PRO A 31 -4.87 20.07 -8.17
N ASP A 32 -6.18 19.94 -8.27
CA ASP A 32 -7.11 20.40 -7.24
C ASP A 32 -6.99 19.61 -5.91
N PHE A 33 -6.34 18.45 -5.92
CA PHE A 33 -6.23 17.53 -4.77
C PHE A 33 -4.78 17.13 -4.43
N PHE A 34 -3.81 17.87 -4.92
CA PHE A 34 -2.38 17.58 -4.67
C PHE A 34 -2.05 17.57 -3.18
N ASP A 35 -2.48 18.59 -2.44
CA ASP A 35 -2.20 18.71 -1.01
C ASP A 35 -2.82 17.56 -0.21
N ASP A 36 -4.07 17.18 -0.53
CA ASP A 36 -4.78 16.09 0.15
C ASP A 36 -4.13 14.72 -0.10
N MET A 37 -3.48 14.57 -1.25
CA MET A 37 -2.85 13.32 -1.68
C MET A 37 -1.32 13.32 -1.52
N LEU A 38 -0.74 14.42 -0.98
CA LEU A 38 0.71 14.57 -0.80
C LEU A 38 1.51 14.38 -2.10
N ILE A 39 1.00 14.94 -3.18
CA ILE A 39 1.63 14.95 -4.51
C ILE A 39 1.91 16.40 -4.91
N ASP A 40 3.10 16.66 -5.43
CA ASP A 40 3.53 18.01 -5.78
C ASP A 40 3.24 18.39 -7.23
N ASP A 41 3.11 17.40 -8.13
CA ASP A 41 2.89 17.66 -9.57
C ASP A 41 2.29 16.44 -10.27
N THR A 42 1.73 16.65 -11.46
CA THR A 42 1.21 15.57 -12.31
C THR A 42 2.35 14.75 -12.91
N LEU A 43 2.25 13.44 -12.78
CA LEU A 43 3.21 12.50 -13.33
C LEU A 43 2.75 11.97 -14.69
N TYR A 44 3.66 11.95 -15.66
CA TYR A 44 3.43 11.24 -16.90
C TYR A 44 3.71 9.75 -16.70
N LEU A 45 2.66 8.98 -16.42
CA LEU A 45 2.75 7.57 -16.02
C LEU A 45 3.65 6.71 -16.93
N PRO A 46 3.60 6.80 -18.27
CA PRO A 46 4.49 5.98 -19.11
C PRO A 46 5.98 6.26 -18.91
N ALA A 47 6.35 7.51 -18.58
CA ALA A 47 7.74 7.84 -18.24
C ALA A 47 8.11 7.30 -16.86
N ALA A 48 7.27 7.54 -15.86
CA ALA A 48 7.48 7.03 -14.50
C ALA A 48 7.65 5.50 -14.49
N GLN A 49 6.82 4.78 -15.26
CA GLN A 49 6.94 3.32 -15.41
C GLN A 49 8.25 2.89 -16.04
N ARG A 50 8.68 3.54 -17.12
CA ARG A 50 9.94 3.24 -17.81
C ARG A 50 11.14 3.48 -16.88
N ASP A 51 11.13 4.58 -16.16
CA ASP A 51 12.22 4.94 -15.24
C ASP A 51 12.25 3.98 -14.03
N HIS A 52 11.09 3.59 -13.51
CA HIS A 52 10.97 2.58 -12.46
C HIS A 52 11.43 1.19 -12.95
N ASP A 53 11.07 0.79 -14.17
CA ASP A 53 11.52 -0.48 -14.75
C ASP A 53 13.06 -0.50 -14.86
N ARG A 54 13.67 0.61 -15.29
CA ARG A 54 15.14 0.74 -15.34
C ARG A 54 15.77 0.71 -13.96
N PHE A 55 15.15 1.35 -12.97
CA PHE A 55 15.59 1.26 -11.56
C PHE A 55 15.59 -0.19 -11.06
N ALA A 56 14.51 -0.92 -11.29
CA ALA A 56 14.41 -2.32 -10.91
C ALA A 56 15.45 -3.21 -11.63
N GLU A 57 15.74 -2.94 -12.91
CA GLU A 57 16.80 -3.63 -13.65
C GLU A 57 18.17 -3.39 -13.03
N ILE A 58 18.52 -2.15 -12.70
CA ILE A 58 19.80 -1.79 -12.05
C ILE A 58 19.97 -2.55 -10.75
N LEU A 59 18.92 -2.67 -9.94
CA LEU A 59 18.96 -3.43 -8.70
C LEU A 59 19.25 -4.92 -8.95
N ARG A 60 18.60 -5.52 -9.95
CA ARG A 60 18.83 -6.93 -10.35
C ARG A 60 20.24 -7.13 -10.91
N GLU A 61 20.74 -6.23 -11.75
CA GLU A 61 22.10 -6.26 -12.29
C GLU A 61 23.15 -6.22 -11.15
N ASN A 62 22.83 -5.57 -10.02
CA ASN A 62 23.66 -5.52 -8.81
C ASN A 62 23.41 -6.68 -7.83
N GLY A 63 22.63 -7.67 -8.24
CA GLY A 63 22.43 -8.91 -7.50
C GLY A 63 21.33 -8.86 -6.43
N ALA A 64 20.48 -7.84 -6.41
CA ALA A 64 19.33 -7.81 -5.53
C ALA A 64 18.14 -8.59 -6.12
N ALA A 65 17.45 -9.35 -5.28
CA ALA A 65 16.14 -9.90 -5.63
C ALA A 65 15.08 -8.79 -5.53
N VAL A 66 14.39 -8.54 -6.63
CA VAL A 66 13.32 -7.52 -6.68
C VAL A 66 11.97 -8.21 -6.66
N TYR A 67 11.20 -7.94 -5.63
CA TYR A 67 9.81 -8.35 -5.45
C TYR A 67 8.89 -7.16 -5.71
N TYR A 68 7.67 -7.43 -6.16
CA TYR A 68 6.66 -6.39 -6.31
C TYR A 68 5.55 -6.55 -5.27
N LEU A 69 5.18 -5.45 -4.64
CA LEU A 69 4.09 -5.38 -3.66
C LEU A 69 2.80 -6.02 -4.21
N LYS A 70 2.43 -5.65 -5.44
CA LYS A 70 1.24 -6.18 -6.11
C LYS A 70 1.30 -7.69 -6.26
N ASP A 71 2.45 -8.22 -6.72
CA ASP A 71 2.59 -9.66 -6.97
C ASP A 71 2.48 -10.44 -5.66
N LEU A 72 3.25 -10.06 -4.62
CA LEU A 72 3.20 -10.72 -3.32
C LEU A 72 1.80 -10.65 -2.70
N PHE A 73 1.14 -9.52 -2.80
CA PHE A 73 -0.22 -9.37 -2.29
C PHE A 73 -1.23 -10.23 -3.06
N CYS A 74 -1.15 -10.24 -4.40
CA CYS A 74 -2.02 -11.06 -5.23
C CYS A 74 -1.83 -12.56 -4.96
N GLU A 75 -0.61 -13.01 -4.67
CA GLU A 75 -0.35 -14.40 -4.25
C GLU A 75 -1.08 -14.74 -2.95
N VAL A 76 -1.10 -13.84 -1.98
CA VAL A 76 -1.84 -14.02 -0.72
C VAL A 76 -3.35 -14.13 -0.96
N ILE A 77 -3.92 -13.16 -1.67
CA ILE A 77 -5.38 -13.08 -1.89
C ILE A 77 -5.87 -13.98 -3.05
N ALA A 78 -4.99 -14.75 -3.69
CA ALA A 78 -5.41 -15.88 -4.54
C ALA A 78 -6.22 -16.91 -3.74
N ASN A 79 -6.01 -16.98 -2.43
CA ASN A 79 -6.89 -17.70 -1.50
C ASN A 79 -8.20 -16.93 -1.32
N ASP A 80 -9.32 -17.52 -1.72
CA ASP A 80 -10.64 -16.89 -1.69
C ASP A 80 -11.05 -16.41 -0.28
N LYS A 81 -10.70 -17.15 0.76
CA LYS A 81 -11.00 -16.77 2.15
C LYS A 81 -10.25 -15.50 2.55
N LEU A 82 -8.96 -15.44 2.22
CA LEU A 82 -8.15 -14.25 2.52
C LEU A 82 -8.57 -13.05 1.67
N ARG A 83 -9.00 -13.27 0.41
CA ARG A 83 -9.54 -12.21 -0.43
C ARG A 83 -10.83 -11.62 0.15
N LEU A 84 -11.75 -12.45 0.61
CA LEU A 84 -12.97 -11.99 1.27
C LEU A 84 -12.66 -11.23 2.56
N GLN A 85 -11.77 -11.76 3.38
CA GLN A 85 -11.32 -11.10 4.60
C GLN A 85 -10.70 -9.73 4.30
N TYR A 86 -9.81 -9.64 3.31
CA TYR A 86 -9.21 -8.38 2.89
C TYR A 86 -10.25 -7.33 2.47
N ILE A 87 -11.27 -7.74 1.72
CA ILE A 87 -12.35 -6.82 1.32
C ILE A 87 -13.06 -6.24 2.56
N GLU A 88 -13.37 -7.07 3.56
CA GLU A 88 -14.04 -6.60 4.78
C GLU A 88 -13.12 -5.70 5.63
N ASP A 89 -11.84 -6.05 5.77
CA ASP A 89 -10.86 -5.22 6.48
C ASP A 89 -10.65 -3.87 5.78
N PHE A 90 -10.55 -3.87 4.45
CA PHE A 90 -10.46 -2.66 3.64
C PHE A 90 -11.70 -1.76 3.81
N LEU A 91 -12.90 -2.34 3.77
CA LEU A 91 -14.14 -1.61 3.99
C LEU A 91 -14.24 -1.04 5.41
N THR A 92 -13.73 -1.76 6.40
CA THR A 92 -13.73 -1.32 7.80
C THR A 92 -12.79 -0.14 8.03
N GLN A 93 -11.62 -0.14 7.39
CA GLN A 93 -10.64 0.95 7.50
C GLN A 93 -10.95 2.14 6.58
N SER A 94 -11.90 2.00 5.67
CA SER A 94 -12.25 3.06 4.73
C SER A 94 -13.31 4.01 5.29
N PRO A 95 -13.17 5.34 5.07
CA PRO A 95 -14.15 6.35 5.51
C PRO A 95 -15.40 6.35 4.60
N ILE A 96 -16.22 5.33 4.69
CA ILE A 96 -17.37 5.12 3.81
C ILE A 96 -18.62 5.76 4.41
N PRO A 97 -19.35 6.62 3.67
CA PRO A 97 -20.55 7.30 4.15
C PRO A 97 -21.78 6.37 4.12
N GLY A 98 -21.90 5.50 5.14
CA GLY A 98 -23.08 4.68 5.36
C GLY A 98 -23.10 3.31 4.68
N ASP A 99 -24.02 2.45 5.15
CA ASP A 99 -24.06 1.03 4.81
C ASP A 99 -24.38 0.75 3.35
N ALA A 100 -25.28 1.51 2.75
CA ALA A 100 -25.64 1.33 1.34
C ALA A 100 -24.46 1.52 0.38
N VAL A 101 -23.60 2.51 0.66
CA VAL A 101 -22.37 2.73 -0.12
C VAL A 101 -21.36 1.63 0.14
N ARG A 102 -21.23 1.21 1.39
CA ARG A 102 -20.38 0.08 1.80
C ARG A 102 -20.76 -1.21 1.06
N ASP A 103 -22.05 -1.53 1.01
CA ASP A 103 -22.58 -2.71 0.32
C ASP A 103 -22.35 -2.64 -1.20
N ALA A 104 -22.49 -1.45 -1.79
CA ALA A 104 -22.21 -1.25 -3.21
C ALA A 104 -20.71 -1.44 -3.51
N ILE A 105 -19.81 -0.91 -2.68
CA ILE A 105 -18.36 -1.12 -2.84
C ILE A 105 -18.02 -2.59 -2.69
N ARG A 106 -18.58 -3.27 -1.69
CA ARG A 106 -18.42 -4.72 -1.52
C ARG A 106 -18.83 -5.47 -2.78
N ALA A 107 -20.03 -5.20 -3.31
CA ALA A 107 -20.52 -5.82 -4.54
C ALA A 107 -19.65 -5.53 -5.77
N TYR A 108 -19.01 -4.36 -5.81
CA TYR A 108 -18.06 -3.99 -6.85
C TYR A 108 -16.73 -4.77 -6.76
N LEU A 109 -16.23 -5.01 -5.55
CA LEU A 109 -14.94 -5.65 -5.32
C LEU A 109 -14.98 -7.18 -5.38
N LEU A 110 -16.08 -7.80 -4.91
CA LEU A 110 -16.21 -9.25 -4.79
C LEU A 110 -15.93 -10.06 -6.07
N PRO A 111 -16.40 -9.66 -7.28
CA PRO A 111 -16.19 -10.44 -8.49
C PRO A 111 -14.80 -10.27 -9.11
N LYS A 112 -13.96 -9.41 -8.57
CA LYS A 112 -12.66 -9.08 -9.17
C LYS A 112 -11.63 -10.19 -8.94
N SER A 113 -10.78 -10.39 -9.93
CA SER A 113 -9.56 -11.18 -9.76
C SER A 113 -8.64 -10.51 -8.72
N PRO A 114 -7.66 -11.23 -8.14
CA PRO A 114 -6.66 -10.62 -7.24
C PRO A 114 -6.00 -9.37 -7.82
N SER A 115 -5.59 -9.43 -9.09
CA SER A 115 -4.95 -8.28 -9.77
C SER A 115 -5.91 -7.12 -9.96
N ASP A 116 -7.14 -7.40 -10.44
CA ASP A 116 -8.14 -6.34 -10.65
C ASP A 116 -8.62 -5.73 -9.32
N LEU A 117 -8.64 -6.53 -8.25
CA LEU A 117 -8.96 -6.04 -6.91
C LEU A 117 -7.89 -5.05 -6.42
N PHE A 118 -6.61 -5.44 -6.52
CA PHE A 118 -5.50 -4.55 -6.19
C PHE A 118 -5.59 -3.23 -6.95
N ASP A 119 -5.73 -3.31 -8.29
CA ASP A 119 -5.80 -2.12 -9.14
C ASP A 119 -7.02 -1.24 -8.80
N ALA A 120 -8.16 -1.83 -8.51
CA ALA A 120 -9.37 -1.09 -8.15
C ALA A 120 -9.22 -0.32 -6.84
N VAL A 121 -8.64 -0.93 -5.81
CA VAL A 121 -8.47 -0.28 -4.51
C VAL A 121 -7.32 0.74 -4.52
N ALA A 122 -6.24 0.46 -5.25
CA ALA A 122 -5.12 1.39 -5.41
C ALA A 122 -5.52 2.64 -6.20
N ARG A 123 -6.26 2.46 -7.29
CA ARG A 123 -6.77 3.55 -8.16
C ARG A 123 -7.80 4.43 -7.45
N GLY A 124 -8.40 3.94 -6.37
CA GLY A 124 -9.56 4.57 -5.76
C GLY A 124 -10.89 4.20 -6.43
N ILE A 125 -11.99 4.50 -5.77
CA ILE A 125 -13.35 4.15 -6.22
C ILE A 125 -14.15 5.41 -6.46
N CYS A 126 -14.60 5.57 -7.70
CA CYS A 126 -15.44 6.68 -8.13
C CYS A 126 -16.92 6.29 -8.16
N PRO A 127 -17.84 7.26 -8.10
CA PRO A 127 -19.26 7.03 -8.29
C PRO A 127 -19.61 6.21 -9.54
N ARG A 128 -18.92 6.46 -10.64
CA ARG A 128 -19.13 5.75 -11.92
C ARG A 128 -18.87 4.24 -11.83
N ASP A 129 -17.93 3.82 -10.96
CA ASP A 129 -17.58 2.41 -10.78
C ASP A 129 -18.75 1.66 -10.13
N LEU A 130 -19.49 2.32 -9.24
CA LEU A 130 -20.66 1.76 -8.56
C LEU A 130 -21.94 1.85 -9.38
N ALA A 131 -22.06 2.83 -10.28
CA ALA A 131 -23.23 2.99 -11.15
C ALA A 131 -23.45 1.79 -12.09
N ALA A 132 -22.39 1.05 -12.42
CA ALA A 132 -22.44 -0.13 -13.26
C ALA A 132 -22.99 -1.38 -12.54
N ILE A 133 -23.20 -1.32 -11.20
CA ILE A 133 -23.70 -2.48 -10.43
C ILE A 133 -25.20 -2.62 -10.60
N PRO A 134 -25.72 -3.78 -11.08
CA PRO A 134 -27.14 -4.01 -11.23
C PRO A 134 -27.91 -3.81 -9.90
N GLY A 135 -28.94 -3.01 -9.93
CA GLY A 135 -29.79 -2.75 -8.75
C GLY A 135 -29.26 -1.65 -7.81
N ASN A 136 -28.10 -1.11 -8.07
CA ASN A 136 -27.58 0.02 -7.30
C ASN A 136 -28.44 1.28 -7.59
N ARG A 137 -29.06 1.81 -6.53
CA ARG A 137 -29.90 3.04 -6.58
C ARG A 137 -29.23 4.21 -5.86
N ILE A 138 -27.94 4.15 -5.64
CA ILE A 138 -27.21 5.27 -5.04
C ILE A 138 -27.34 6.43 -6.01
N ALA A 139 -28.08 7.47 -5.60
CA ALA A 139 -28.13 8.74 -6.31
C ALA A 139 -26.75 9.37 -6.18
N LEU A 140 -25.96 9.25 -7.24
CA LEU A 140 -24.66 9.87 -7.31
C LEU A 140 -24.89 11.36 -7.55
N ASP A 141 -24.58 12.16 -6.54
CA ASP A 141 -24.58 13.62 -6.72
C ASP A 141 -23.42 13.99 -7.64
N VAL A 142 -23.74 14.12 -8.92
CA VAL A 142 -22.79 14.44 -9.99
C VAL A 142 -22.27 15.89 -9.85
N THR A 143 -22.83 16.67 -8.92
CA THR A 143 -22.41 18.06 -8.66
C THR A 143 -21.25 18.16 -7.68
N ASN A 144 -20.86 17.05 -7.06
CA ASN A 144 -19.75 17.04 -6.12
C ASN A 144 -18.43 17.21 -6.87
N VAL A 145 -17.68 18.24 -6.53
CA VAL A 145 -16.37 18.55 -7.13
C VAL A 145 -15.36 17.42 -6.84
N TYR A 146 -15.50 16.73 -5.70
CA TYR A 146 -14.62 15.62 -5.33
C TYR A 146 -15.02 14.32 -6.05
N PRO A 147 -14.12 13.76 -6.87
CA PRO A 147 -14.49 12.68 -7.81
C PRO A 147 -14.49 11.28 -7.17
N PHE A 148 -14.05 11.13 -5.92
CA PHE A 148 -13.88 9.82 -5.29
C PHE A 148 -14.89 9.57 -4.17
N ILE A 149 -15.32 8.32 -4.06
CA ILE A 149 -15.96 7.77 -2.86
C ILE A 149 -14.88 7.27 -1.90
N LEU A 150 -13.84 6.65 -2.46
CA LEU A 150 -12.61 6.28 -1.76
C LEU A 150 -11.42 6.78 -2.57
N ASP A 151 -10.53 7.49 -1.89
CA ASP A 151 -9.36 8.11 -2.49
C ASP A 151 -8.43 7.09 -3.15
N PRO A 152 -7.73 7.46 -4.22
CA PRO A 152 -6.61 6.69 -4.73
C PRO A 152 -5.47 6.62 -3.70
N MET A 153 -4.52 5.74 -3.94
CA MET A 153 -3.31 5.56 -3.13
C MET A 153 -2.05 5.92 -3.94
N PRO A 154 -1.87 7.18 -4.36
CA PRO A 154 -0.80 7.55 -5.27
C PRO A 154 0.60 7.39 -4.68
N ASN A 155 0.72 7.35 -3.35
CA ASN A 155 1.99 7.22 -2.64
C ASN A 155 2.43 5.77 -2.40
N ILE A 156 1.69 4.78 -2.88
CA ILE A 156 1.98 3.35 -2.66
C ILE A 156 3.34 2.92 -3.23
N TYR A 157 3.92 3.66 -4.19
CA TYR A 157 5.26 3.39 -4.70
C TYR A 157 6.37 3.70 -3.69
N PHE A 158 6.08 4.47 -2.63
CA PHE A 158 6.95 4.62 -1.46
C PHE A 158 6.77 3.45 -0.48
N THR A 159 7.20 2.27 -0.88
CA THR A 159 6.97 1.03 -0.12
C THR A 159 7.62 1.03 1.26
N ARG A 160 8.66 1.85 1.48
CA ARG A 160 9.30 1.98 2.79
C ARG A 160 8.43 2.69 3.81
N ASP A 161 7.60 3.64 3.39
CA ASP A 161 6.75 4.41 4.30
C ASP A 161 5.72 3.52 5.00
N THR A 162 5.15 2.57 4.28
CA THR A 162 4.07 1.69 4.78
C THR A 162 4.58 0.52 5.59
N SER A 163 5.83 0.12 5.38
CA SER A 163 6.49 -0.95 6.15
C SER A 163 7.99 -0.90 5.99
N MET A 164 8.72 -1.32 7.02
CA MET A 164 10.18 -1.38 6.98
C MET A 164 10.69 -2.63 7.69
N CYS A 165 11.84 -3.11 7.22
CA CYS A 165 12.59 -4.17 7.90
C CYS A 165 13.59 -3.52 8.85
N ILE A 166 13.68 -4.00 10.09
CA ILE A 166 14.67 -3.57 11.10
C ILE A 166 15.25 -4.81 11.77
N GLY A 167 16.55 -5.01 11.65
CA GLY A 167 17.19 -6.20 12.17
C GLY A 167 16.58 -7.46 11.57
N GLY A 168 16.11 -8.36 12.42
CA GLY A 168 15.45 -9.61 12.01
C GLY A 168 13.92 -9.56 12.05
N GLY A 169 13.31 -8.37 12.06
CA GLY A 169 11.85 -8.19 12.10
C GLY A 169 11.36 -7.03 11.25
N MET A 170 10.08 -6.76 11.32
CA MET A 170 9.39 -5.74 10.55
C MET A 170 8.62 -4.76 11.44
N VAL A 171 8.34 -3.63 10.86
CA VAL A 171 7.34 -2.64 11.31
C VAL A 171 6.29 -2.52 10.21
N ILE A 172 5.03 -2.57 10.57
CA ILE A 172 3.91 -2.10 9.74
C ILE A 172 3.57 -0.70 10.25
N SER A 173 3.71 0.28 9.41
CA SER A 173 3.61 1.69 9.81
C SER A 173 2.21 2.08 10.26
N SER A 174 2.14 2.98 11.24
CA SER A 174 0.92 3.71 11.59
C SER A 174 1.00 5.08 10.92
N MET A 175 0.32 5.20 9.77
CA MET A 175 0.38 6.40 8.93
C MET A 175 -0.33 7.57 9.60
N SER A 176 0.29 8.76 9.58
CA SER A 176 -0.31 9.98 10.14
C SER A 176 -1.44 10.51 9.26
N MET A 177 -1.31 10.36 7.93
CA MET A 177 -2.31 10.83 7.00
C MET A 177 -3.39 9.75 6.77
N PRO A 178 -4.68 10.07 7.03
CA PRO A 178 -5.77 9.12 6.86
C PRO A 178 -5.88 8.55 5.44
N SER A 179 -5.54 9.33 4.42
CA SER A 179 -5.53 8.89 3.01
C SER A 179 -4.58 7.73 2.77
N ARG A 180 -3.46 7.66 3.52
CA ARG A 180 -2.43 6.61 3.41
C ARG A 180 -2.63 5.41 4.34
N SER A 181 -3.53 5.50 5.32
CA SER A 181 -3.70 4.43 6.33
C SER A 181 -4.00 3.05 5.70
N ARG A 182 -4.78 3.04 4.62
CA ARG A 182 -5.18 1.81 3.91
C ARG A 182 -4.04 1.15 3.12
N GLU A 183 -2.98 1.90 2.79
CA GLU A 183 -1.80 1.38 2.10
C GLU A 183 -1.11 0.28 2.91
N THR A 184 -1.14 0.39 4.24
CA THR A 184 -0.49 -0.56 5.16
C THR A 184 -1.15 -1.94 5.18
N LEU A 185 -2.42 -2.06 4.74
CA LEU A 185 -3.12 -3.35 4.64
C LEU A 185 -2.43 -4.31 3.68
N PHE A 186 -1.88 -3.84 2.57
CA PHE A 186 -1.17 -4.70 1.63
C PHE A 186 0.02 -5.38 2.30
N THR A 187 0.86 -4.60 2.98
CA THR A 187 2.06 -5.11 3.65
C THR A 187 1.71 -5.96 4.87
N ARG A 188 0.60 -5.64 5.57
CA ARG A 188 0.07 -6.46 6.67
C ARG A 188 -0.33 -7.85 6.18
N TYR A 189 -1.09 -7.94 5.08
CA TYR A 189 -1.50 -9.23 4.52
C TYR A 189 -0.30 -10.04 4.00
N ILE A 190 0.68 -9.39 3.37
CA ILE A 190 1.91 -10.05 2.94
C ILE A 190 2.66 -10.61 4.15
N HIS A 191 2.86 -9.82 5.20
CA HIS A 191 3.55 -10.27 6.42
C HIS A 191 2.83 -11.46 7.07
N ASP A 192 1.51 -11.38 7.24
CA ASP A 192 0.76 -12.36 8.04
C ASP A 192 0.51 -13.68 7.28
N TYR A 193 0.48 -13.65 5.93
CA TYR A 193 0.01 -14.79 5.16
C TYR A 193 0.95 -15.25 4.03
N HIS A 194 1.91 -14.42 3.59
CA HIS A 194 2.78 -14.81 2.49
C HIS A 194 3.90 -15.78 2.95
N PRO A 195 4.18 -16.86 2.19
CA PRO A 195 5.20 -17.87 2.57
C PRO A 195 6.59 -17.32 2.87
N LEU A 196 7.02 -16.24 2.21
CA LEU A 196 8.31 -15.58 2.47
C LEU A 196 8.46 -15.14 3.93
N PHE A 197 7.36 -14.78 4.60
CA PHE A 197 7.36 -14.28 5.98
C PHE A 197 6.87 -15.32 6.98
N THR A 198 6.01 -16.27 6.56
CA THR A 198 5.44 -17.28 7.45
C THR A 198 6.26 -18.54 7.57
N ALA A 199 7.07 -18.89 6.55
CA ALA A 199 7.95 -20.08 6.59
C ALA A 199 9.06 -19.95 7.64
N SER A 200 9.53 -18.74 7.94
CA SER A 200 10.39 -18.41 9.07
C SER A 200 9.80 -17.17 9.73
N PRO A 201 9.09 -17.30 10.85
CA PRO A 201 8.33 -16.21 11.46
C PRO A 201 9.15 -14.94 11.63
N VAL A 202 8.67 -13.86 11.07
CA VAL A 202 9.25 -12.52 11.16
C VAL A 202 8.50 -11.74 12.23
N PRO A 203 9.13 -11.36 13.35
CA PRO A 203 8.45 -10.62 14.40
C PRO A 203 8.07 -9.21 13.92
N LEU A 204 6.92 -8.73 14.39
CA LEU A 204 6.55 -7.32 14.29
C LEU A 204 7.05 -6.56 15.52
N TRP A 205 7.84 -5.52 15.30
CA TRP A 205 8.28 -4.60 16.34
C TRP A 205 7.25 -3.52 16.64
N TYR A 206 6.48 -3.18 15.64
CA TYR A 206 5.44 -2.15 15.68
C TYR A 206 4.40 -2.46 14.62
N ASP A 207 3.16 -2.06 14.85
CA ASP A 207 2.06 -2.22 13.90
C ASP A 207 1.13 -0.99 13.84
N ASN A 208 0.26 -0.97 12.86
CA ASN A 208 -0.65 0.13 12.59
C ASN A 208 -1.83 0.26 13.57
N GLU A 209 -1.90 -0.58 14.60
CA GLU A 209 -2.88 -0.49 15.69
C GLU A 209 -2.37 0.32 16.89
N GLN A 210 -1.10 0.74 16.83
CA GLN A 210 -0.47 1.49 17.92
C GLN A 210 -0.94 2.93 17.98
N ARG A 211 -0.79 3.53 19.17
CA ARG A 211 -1.28 4.88 19.49
C ARG A 211 -0.56 5.99 18.70
N TYR A 212 0.74 5.82 18.51
CA TYR A 212 1.60 6.83 17.88
C TYR A 212 1.79 6.52 16.41
N ASN A 213 2.06 7.57 15.62
CA ASN A 213 2.38 7.39 14.23
C ASN A 213 3.86 7.04 14.04
N MET A 214 4.14 6.21 13.04
CA MET A 214 5.49 5.89 12.62
C MET A 214 5.48 5.60 11.12
N GLU A 215 6.27 6.33 10.37
CA GLU A 215 6.46 6.13 8.93
C GLU A 215 7.91 5.74 8.63
N GLY A 216 8.11 4.78 7.73
CA GLY A 216 9.43 4.19 7.48
C GLY A 216 10.45 5.16 6.88
N GLY A 217 9.99 6.24 6.25
CA GLY A 217 10.84 7.32 5.76
C GLY A 217 11.58 8.08 6.86
N ASP A 218 11.02 8.09 8.08
CA ASP A 218 11.61 8.76 9.25
C ASP A 218 12.61 7.89 10.02
N VAL A 219 12.80 6.62 9.65
CA VAL A 219 13.62 5.67 10.40
C VAL A 219 14.85 5.27 9.60
N LEU A 220 16.04 5.46 10.20
CA LEU A 220 17.33 5.05 9.65
C LEU A 220 18.01 4.03 10.55
N ILE A 221 18.49 2.94 9.95
CA ILE A 221 19.26 1.89 10.62
C ILE A 221 20.75 2.24 10.53
N LEU A 222 21.29 2.85 11.60
CA LEU A 222 22.67 3.30 11.63
C LEU A 222 23.66 2.15 11.94
N SER A 223 23.22 1.16 12.72
CA SER A 223 23.98 -0.06 13.00
C SER A 223 23.07 -1.15 13.56
N ASP A 224 23.64 -2.30 13.90
CA ASP A 224 22.96 -3.39 14.58
C ASP A 224 22.42 -3.05 15.99
N LYS A 225 22.77 -1.87 16.52
CA LYS A 225 22.42 -1.41 17.88
C LYS A 225 21.84 0.00 17.92
N LEU A 226 21.76 0.69 16.79
CA LEU A 226 21.40 2.10 16.78
C LEU A 226 20.44 2.42 15.63
N LEU A 227 19.30 2.97 15.96
CA LEU A 227 18.37 3.59 15.05
C LEU A 227 18.37 5.11 15.24
N ALA A 228 18.18 5.85 14.16
CA ALA A 228 17.79 7.25 14.21
C ALA A 228 16.35 7.37 13.75
N ILE A 229 15.52 8.05 14.53
CA ILE A 229 14.11 8.28 14.22
C ILE A 229 13.85 9.78 14.22
N GLY A 230 13.41 10.29 13.08
CA GLY A 230 12.99 11.68 12.92
C GLY A 230 11.60 11.86 13.54
N CYS A 231 11.50 12.64 14.63
CA CYS A 231 10.20 12.94 15.23
C CYS A 231 9.63 14.23 14.67
N GLY A 232 8.37 14.20 14.24
CA GLY A 232 7.68 15.30 13.62
C GLY A 232 6.18 15.07 13.55
N GLU A 233 5.53 15.63 12.54
CA GLU A 233 4.08 15.47 12.33
C GLU A 233 3.71 14.06 11.86
N ARG A 234 4.64 13.37 11.20
CA ARG A 234 4.42 12.04 10.62
C ARG A 234 4.80 10.90 11.56
N THR A 235 5.83 11.11 12.37
CA THR A 235 6.32 10.13 13.36
C THR A 235 6.43 10.85 14.71
N ASN A 236 5.71 10.36 15.73
CA ASN A 236 5.60 11.05 17.02
C ASN A 236 5.62 10.09 18.23
#